data_ddc1e8e75daedae1f292605eb69624e4
#
_entry.id   ddc1e8e75daedae1f292605eb69624e4
#
_cell.length_a   1.000
_cell.length_b   1.000
_cell.length_c   1.000
_cell.angle_alpha   90.00
_cell.angle_beta   90.00
_cell.angle_gamma   90.00
#
_symmetry.space_group_name_H-M   'P 1'
#
loop_
_entity.id
_entity.type
_entity.pdbx_description
1 polymer ?
#
loop_
_entity_poly.entity_id
_entity_poly.type
_entity_poly.pdbx_seq_one_letter_code
_entity_poly.pdbx_strand_id
1 'polypeptide(L)'
;VVEGGYEYHPEAAEYVQQHKVKWLKHLPRTSFSQGALYEVGSAMSFFAVKNYADEYLAALDKGFKKNAMTSGLDEDESIGATADEIVEATRDFILKELSKNLKGYDLEEFVADLLRAMGYHTTVSSHGGDSGIDITAYKDELPPRILVQVKSQDSDIKEATIQSLKGAMREGDYGLFVTLSNYTKNAQKYLDSTPIIRGINGTELVDLILKYYHDLNDKYKKMIPLKMVYIPVAKDEQA
;
A
#
# COMPACT_ATOMS: atom_id res chain seq x y z
N VAL A 1 -13.71 23.00 24.14
CA VAL A 1 -13.58 22.32 25.44
C VAL A 1 -14.75 21.38 25.61
N VAL A 2 -14.50 20.17 26.07
CA VAL A 2 -15.56 19.22 26.44
C VAL A 2 -16.16 19.68 27.74
N GLU A 3 -17.49 19.79 27.80
CA GLU A 3 -18.25 20.17 28.99
C GLU A 3 -19.16 19.02 29.42
N GLY A 4 -19.10 18.65 30.69
CA GLY A 4 -19.91 17.54 31.22
C GLY A 4 -19.35 16.15 30.98
N GLY A 5 -20.19 15.14 31.20
CA GLY A 5 -19.86 13.74 31.00
C GLY A 5 -20.25 13.21 29.64
N TYR A 6 -19.96 11.94 29.44
CA TYR A 6 -20.43 11.16 28.29
C TYR A 6 -21.96 11.00 28.35
N GLU A 7 -22.62 11.18 27.21
CA GLU A 7 -24.05 10.99 27.03
C GLU A 7 -24.30 9.91 25.96
N TYR A 8 -25.26 9.02 26.24
CA TYR A 8 -25.66 7.98 25.32
C TYR A 8 -27.11 8.20 24.89
N HIS A 9 -27.33 8.42 23.61
CA HIS A 9 -28.62 8.73 22.99
C HIS A 9 -28.99 7.63 21.97
N PRO A 10 -29.58 6.50 22.41
CA PRO A 10 -29.91 5.40 21.50
C PRO A 10 -30.95 5.77 20.44
N GLU A 11 -31.72 6.85 20.67
CA GLU A 11 -32.70 7.43 19.75
C GLU A 11 -32.11 8.29 18.63
N ALA A 12 -30.83 8.64 18.71
CA ALA A 12 -30.18 9.47 17.69
C ALA A 12 -30.01 8.68 16.37
N ALA A 13 -30.37 9.29 15.25
CA ALA A 13 -30.24 8.70 13.93
C ALA A 13 -28.77 8.44 13.52
N GLU A 14 -27.87 9.31 14.00
CA GLU A 14 -26.42 9.21 13.84
C GLU A 14 -25.75 9.52 15.18
N TYR A 15 -24.57 8.95 15.44
CA TYR A 15 -23.73 9.25 16.61
C TYR A 15 -24.47 9.15 17.95
N VAL A 16 -24.82 7.95 18.33
CA VAL A 16 -25.49 7.65 19.61
C VAL A 16 -24.65 7.98 20.84
N GLN A 17 -23.34 8.15 20.68
CA GLN A 17 -22.37 8.51 21.72
C GLN A 17 -21.98 9.97 21.55
N GLN A 18 -22.22 10.80 22.56
CA GLN A 18 -22.06 12.25 22.46
C GLN A 18 -21.36 12.84 23.68
N HIS A 19 -20.69 13.96 23.46
CA HIS A 19 -20.20 14.86 24.49
C HIS A 19 -20.61 16.30 24.16
N LYS A 20 -21.03 17.04 25.15
CA LYS A 20 -21.23 18.47 24.99
C LYS A 20 -19.90 19.17 24.86
N VAL A 21 -19.78 20.08 23.87
CA VAL A 21 -18.57 20.85 23.63
C VAL A 21 -18.88 22.34 23.61
N LYS A 22 -17.97 23.12 24.18
CA LYS A 22 -17.95 24.58 24.06
C LYS A 22 -16.93 24.98 23.01
N TRP A 23 -17.40 25.52 21.92
CA TRP A 23 -16.53 26.09 20.90
C TRP A 23 -15.93 27.41 21.42
N LEU A 24 -14.59 27.49 21.42
CA LEU A 24 -13.85 28.63 21.91
C LEU A 24 -13.55 29.63 20.80
N LYS A 25 -13.17 29.16 19.63
CA LYS A 25 -12.73 29.98 18.51
C LYS A 25 -12.93 29.24 17.20
N HIS A 26 -13.23 29.96 16.13
CA HIS A 26 -13.22 29.45 14.76
C HIS A 26 -12.07 30.11 14.01
N LEU A 27 -11.23 29.28 13.37
CA LEU A 27 -10.09 29.72 12.58
C LEU A 27 -10.11 29.00 11.23
N PRO A 28 -9.74 29.65 10.11
CA PRO A 28 -9.60 28.98 8.84
C PRO A 28 -8.40 28.03 8.88
N ARG A 29 -8.47 26.94 8.13
CA ARG A 29 -7.38 25.93 8.03
C ARG A 29 -6.04 26.55 7.63
N THR A 30 -6.08 27.60 6.78
CA THR A 30 -4.90 28.35 6.34
C THR A 30 -4.16 29.09 7.45
N SER A 31 -4.70 29.12 8.68
CA SER A 31 -4.05 29.71 9.86
C SER A 31 -3.03 28.78 10.51
N PHE A 32 -3.01 27.52 10.14
CA PHE A 32 -2.17 26.47 10.72
C PHE A 32 -1.13 25.98 9.72
N SER A 33 -0.02 25.47 10.24
CA SER A 33 0.98 24.81 9.43
C SER A 33 0.41 23.52 8.81
N GLN A 34 1.01 23.05 7.73
CA GLN A 34 0.59 21.83 7.05
C GLN A 34 0.72 20.63 8.00
N GLY A 35 1.80 20.54 8.77
CA GLY A 35 2.03 19.47 9.75
C GLY A 35 0.94 19.42 10.84
N ALA A 36 0.54 20.60 11.39
CA ALA A 36 -0.54 20.67 12.36
C ALA A 36 -1.88 20.17 11.77
N LEU A 37 -2.21 20.59 10.54
CA LEU A 37 -3.42 20.13 9.84
C LEU A 37 -3.41 18.62 9.58
N TYR A 38 -2.23 18.07 9.35
CA TYR A 38 -2.03 16.65 9.09
C TYR A 38 -2.22 15.80 10.35
N GLU A 39 -1.56 16.19 11.45
CA GLU A 39 -1.70 15.48 12.73
C GLU A 39 -3.17 15.35 13.16
N VAL A 40 -3.98 16.36 12.89
CA VAL A 40 -5.42 16.35 13.18
C VAL A 40 -6.22 15.60 12.12
N GLY A 41 -5.81 15.66 10.85
CA GLY A 41 -6.53 15.07 9.72
C GLY A 41 -6.39 13.54 9.61
N SER A 42 -5.28 12.98 10.09
CA SER A 42 -5.01 11.54 10.05
C SER A 42 -5.71 10.74 11.16
N ALA A 43 -6.22 11.41 12.19
CA ALA A 43 -6.82 10.75 13.32
C ALA A 43 -8.28 10.35 13.11
N MET A 44 -8.61 9.10 13.47
CA MET A 44 -9.91 8.52 13.17
C MET A 44 -11.02 8.85 14.17
N SER A 45 -10.72 9.21 15.45
CA SER A 45 -11.77 9.55 16.42
C SER A 45 -11.28 10.42 17.57
N PHE A 46 -10.63 9.87 18.59
CA PHE A 46 -10.18 10.62 19.77
C PHE A 46 -8.68 10.34 20.01
N PHE A 47 -7.88 11.38 20.00
CA PHE A 47 -6.43 11.29 20.07
C PHE A 47 -5.82 12.51 20.72
N ALA A 48 -4.58 12.42 21.15
CA ALA A 48 -3.81 13.54 21.70
C ALA A 48 -2.94 14.15 20.58
N VAL A 49 -3.10 15.45 20.35
CA VAL A 49 -2.17 16.22 19.51
C VAL A 49 -0.85 16.34 20.29
N LYS A 50 0.24 15.81 19.73
CA LYS A 50 1.54 15.71 20.41
C LYS A 50 2.58 16.67 19.86
N ASN A 51 2.70 16.74 18.55
CA ASN A 51 3.77 17.47 17.88
C ASN A 51 3.43 18.95 17.67
N TYR A 52 2.17 19.26 17.42
CA TYR A 52 1.70 20.61 17.10
C TYR A 52 0.73 21.18 18.15
N ALA A 53 0.70 20.64 19.37
CA ALA A 53 -0.19 21.09 20.44
C ALA A 53 0.00 22.58 20.76
N ASP A 54 1.24 23.06 20.80
CA ASP A 54 1.57 24.45 21.10
C ASP A 54 1.03 25.42 20.04
N GLU A 55 1.02 25.01 18.76
CA GLU A 55 0.44 25.81 17.67
C GLU A 55 -1.07 25.98 17.85
N TYR A 56 -1.78 24.89 18.19
CA TYR A 56 -3.21 24.95 18.48
C TYR A 56 -3.54 25.75 19.73
N LEU A 57 -2.71 25.63 20.78
CA LEU A 57 -2.88 26.41 22.01
C LEU A 57 -2.63 27.89 21.77
N ALA A 58 -1.56 28.25 21.06
CA ALA A 58 -1.27 29.64 20.68
C ALA A 58 -2.38 30.26 19.84
N ALA A 59 -3.05 29.45 19.00
CA ALA A 59 -4.16 29.90 18.20
C ALA A 59 -5.41 30.36 19.00
N LEU A 60 -5.50 29.96 20.28
CA LEU A 60 -6.57 30.46 21.18
C LEU A 60 -6.35 31.86 21.64
N ASP A 61 -5.15 32.39 21.60
CA ASP A 61 -4.83 33.75 22.00
C ASP A 61 -5.52 34.79 21.10
N LYS A 62 -5.93 35.92 21.71
CA LYS A 62 -6.65 37.00 20.99
C LYS A 62 -5.82 37.71 19.91
N GLY A 63 -4.50 37.59 19.99
CA GLY A 63 -3.55 38.21 19.08
C GLY A 63 -2.95 37.29 18.04
N PHE A 64 -3.44 36.06 17.93
CA PHE A 64 -2.89 35.06 16.98
C PHE A 64 -2.94 35.59 15.54
N LYS A 65 -1.78 35.96 15.04
CA LYS A 65 -1.53 36.19 13.61
C LYS A 65 -0.57 35.09 13.18
N LYS A 66 -0.78 34.52 12.01
CA LYS A 66 0.17 33.57 11.40
C LYS A 66 1.56 34.23 11.42
N ASN A 67 2.43 33.79 12.34
CA ASN A 67 3.82 34.20 12.28
C ASN A 67 4.40 33.56 11.01
N ALA A 68 4.87 34.39 10.10
CA ALA A 68 5.60 34.00 8.91
C ALA A 68 7.04 33.51 9.25
N MET A 69 7.20 32.82 10.36
CA MET A 69 8.45 32.31 10.88
C MET A 69 8.35 30.81 11.24
N THR A 70 7.96 30.00 10.26
CA THR A 70 8.52 28.66 10.15
C THR A 70 9.43 28.70 8.93
N SER A 71 10.70 28.62 9.20
CA SER A 71 11.75 28.56 8.20
C SER A 71 11.43 27.41 7.24
N GLY A 72 11.67 27.58 5.94
CA GLY A 72 11.31 26.64 4.89
C GLY A 72 11.92 25.22 5.03
N LEU A 73 12.63 24.93 6.11
CA LEU A 73 13.16 23.62 6.47
C LEU A 73 12.06 22.72 7.09
N ASP A 74 11.21 23.27 8.00
CA ASP A 74 10.13 22.51 8.64
C ASP A 74 8.96 22.21 7.68
N GLU A 75 8.77 23.05 6.64
CA GLU A 75 7.72 22.82 5.64
C GLU A 75 8.12 21.69 4.67
N ASP A 76 9.39 21.59 4.29
CA ASP A 76 9.87 20.54 3.39
C ASP A 76 9.88 19.16 4.09
N GLU A 77 10.27 19.07 5.37
CA GLU A 77 10.18 17.82 6.15
C GLU A 77 8.73 17.37 6.36
N SER A 78 7.81 18.29 6.61
CA SER A 78 6.40 17.94 6.81
C SER A 78 5.71 17.52 5.51
N ILE A 79 6.14 18.04 4.36
CA ILE A 79 5.61 17.66 3.04
C ILE A 79 6.08 16.25 2.67
N GLY A 80 7.36 15.92 2.93
CA GLY A 80 7.91 14.59 2.70
C GLY A 80 7.19 13.52 3.52
N ALA A 81 7.09 13.72 4.84
CA ALA A 81 6.39 12.81 5.76
C ALA A 81 4.92 12.54 5.34
N THR A 82 4.26 13.57 4.80
CA THR A 82 2.90 13.50 4.27
C THR A 82 2.79 12.66 3.00
N ALA A 83 3.74 12.83 2.09
CA ALA A 83 3.79 12.06 0.85
C ALA A 83 3.99 10.58 1.15
N ASP A 84 4.91 10.25 2.05
CA ASP A 84 5.20 8.88 2.46
C ASP A 84 3.99 8.19 3.11
N GLU A 85 3.27 8.90 3.99
CA GLU A 85 2.04 8.37 4.60
C GLU A 85 0.96 8.05 3.56
N ILE A 86 0.79 8.89 2.55
CA ILE A 86 -0.18 8.65 1.45
C ILE A 86 0.25 7.44 0.63
N VAL A 87 1.54 7.31 0.33
CA VAL A 87 2.08 6.19 -0.42
C VAL A 87 1.88 4.89 0.36
N GLU A 88 2.25 4.84 1.64
CA GLU A 88 2.08 3.65 2.48
C GLU A 88 0.60 3.29 2.67
N ALA A 89 -0.27 4.26 2.94
CA ALA A 89 -1.72 4.01 3.04
C ALA A 89 -2.30 3.46 1.72
N THR A 90 -1.78 3.90 0.58
CA THR A 90 -2.18 3.39 -0.74
C THR A 90 -1.71 1.95 -0.93
N ARG A 91 -0.48 1.62 -0.53
CA ARG A 91 0.07 0.25 -0.57
C ARG A 91 -0.75 -0.70 0.31
N ASP A 92 -1.04 -0.31 1.54
CA ASP A 92 -1.85 -1.08 2.48
C ASP A 92 -3.27 -1.32 1.92
N PHE A 93 -3.88 -0.30 1.33
CA PHE A 93 -5.17 -0.42 0.68
C PHE A 93 -5.13 -1.46 -0.45
N ILE A 94 -4.15 -1.40 -1.34
CA ILE A 94 -4.01 -2.34 -2.46
C ILE A 94 -3.84 -3.77 -1.93
N LEU A 95 -2.91 -4.01 -1.00
CA LEU A 95 -2.68 -5.34 -0.41
C LEU A 95 -3.96 -5.90 0.24
N LYS A 96 -4.69 -5.07 0.97
CA LYS A 96 -5.94 -5.45 1.61
C LYS A 96 -7.01 -5.84 0.59
N GLU A 97 -7.17 -5.07 -0.49
CA GLU A 97 -8.14 -5.39 -1.53
C GLU A 97 -7.75 -6.68 -2.30
N LEU A 98 -6.45 -6.89 -2.57
CA LEU A 98 -5.97 -8.14 -3.16
C LEU A 98 -6.26 -9.34 -2.25
N SER A 99 -5.85 -9.28 -0.99
CA SER A 99 -6.04 -10.37 -0.02
C SER A 99 -7.51 -10.70 0.24
N LYS A 100 -8.39 -9.69 0.15
CA LYS A 100 -9.83 -9.86 0.35
C LYS A 100 -10.52 -10.49 -0.85
N ASN A 101 -10.18 -10.05 -2.05
CA ASN A 101 -10.94 -10.34 -3.25
C ASN A 101 -10.29 -11.43 -4.14
N LEU A 102 -8.98 -11.66 -4.02
CA LEU A 102 -8.25 -12.59 -4.87
C LEU A 102 -7.64 -13.73 -4.05
N LYS A 103 -8.18 -14.93 -4.22
CA LYS A 103 -7.66 -16.15 -3.58
C LYS A 103 -7.50 -17.26 -4.61
N GLY A 104 -6.47 -18.09 -4.41
CA GLY A 104 -6.22 -19.23 -5.30
C GLY A 104 -6.17 -18.81 -6.74
N TYR A 105 -7.00 -19.40 -7.57
CA TYR A 105 -7.06 -19.18 -9.01
C TYR A 105 -7.29 -17.73 -9.44
N ASP A 106 -8.10 -16.96 -8.68
CA ASP A 106 -8.34 -15.55 -9.00
C ASP A 106 -7.06 -14.70 -8.88
N LEU A 107 -6.18 -15.04 -7.91
CA LEU A 107 -4.88 -14.39 -7.79
C LEU A 107 -3.93 -14.83 -8.90
N GLU A 108 -3.97 -16.10 -9.32
CA GLU A 108 -3.19 -16.60 -10.44
C GLU A 108 -3.57 -15.88 -11.74
N GLU A 109 -4.88 -15.73 -12.02
CA GLU A 109 -5.36 -14.96 -13.18
C GLU A 109 -4.94 -13.49 -13.10
N PHE A 110 -5.02 -12.88 -11.91
CA PHE A 110 -4.57 -11.50 -11.70
C PHE A 110 -3.09 -11.34 -12.03
N VAL A 111 -2.24 -12.23 -11.52
CA VAL A 111 -0.79 -12.21 -11.80
C VAL A 111 -0.52 -12.43 -13.28
N ALA A 112 -1.27 -13.31 -13.94
CA ALA A 112 -1.16 -13.51 -15.39
C ALA A 112 -1.52 -12.24 -16.17
N ASP A 113 -2.60 -11.53 -15.78
CA ASP A 113 -3.00 -10.25 -16.39
C ASP A 113 -1.99 -9.14 -16.12
N LEU A 114 -1.40 -9.08 -14.92
CA LEU A 114 -0.32 -8.15 -14.60
C LEU A 114 0.91 -8.40 -15.48
N LEU A 115 1.30 -9.65 -15.66
CA LEU A 115 2.40 -10.01 -16.57
C LEU A 115 2.09 -9.64 -18.03
N ARG A 116 0.83 -9.77 -18.47
CA ARG A 116 0.40 -9.27 -19.81
C ARG A 116 0.53 -7.75 -19.91
N ALA A 117 0.12 -7.01 -18.88
CA ALA A 117 0.32 -5.55 -18.82
C ALA A 117 1.82 -5.17 -18.88
N MET A 118 2.71 -6.02 -18.37
CA MET A 118 4.16 -5.89 -18.48
C MET A 118 4.71 -6.31 -19.86
N GLY A 119 3.85 -6.77 -20.77
CA GLY A 119 4.20 -7.17 -22.13
C GLY A 119 4.67 -8.64 -22.25
N TYR A 120 4.27 -9.52 -21.33
CA TYR A 120 4.48 -10.96 -21.44
C TYR A 120 3.26 -11.64 -22.04
N HIS A 121 3.47 -12.73 -22.77
CA HIS A 121 2.45 -13.67 -23.14
C HIS A 121 2.30 -14.72 -22.05
N THR A 122 1.09 -14.93 -21.53
CA THR A 122 0.86 -15.83 -20.40
C THR A 122 -0.21 -16.87 -20.69
N THR A 123 0.01 -18.08 -20.19
CA THR A 123 -0.97 -19.17 -20.14
C THR A 123 -1.13 -19.61 -18.70
N VAL A 124 -2.36 -19.50 -18.16
CA VAL A 124 -2.70 -20.01 -16.83
C VAL A 124 -2.96 -21.50 -16.92
N SER A 125 -2.42 -22.28 -16.00
CA SER A 125 -2.62 -23.73 -15.93
C SER A 125 -4.07 -24.06 -15.57
N SER A 126 -4.62 -25.13 -16.12
CA SER A 126 -5.94 -25.62 -15.72
C SER A 126 -5.91 -26.14 -14.28
N HIS A 127 -7.04 -26.04 -13.57
CA HIS A 127 -7.19 -26.56 -12.21
C HIS A 127 -6.70 -28.01 -12.11
N GLY A 128 -5.75 -28.28 -11.19
CA GLY A 128 -5.23 -29.62 -10.94
C GLY A 128 -3.96 -30.00 -11.72
N GLY A 129 -3.23 -29.04 -12.27
CA GLY A 129 -1.92 -29.30 -12.88
C GLY A 129 -0.92 -29.85 -11.86
N ASP A 130 -0.40 -31.05 -12.12
CA ASP A 130 0.36 -31.89 -11.17
C ASP A 130 1.75 -31.35 -10.77
N SER A 131 2.19 -30.21 -11.28
CA SER A 131 3.57 -29.72 -11.09
C SER A 131 3.69 -28.45 -10.25
N GLY A 132 2.59 -27.90 -9.70
CA GLY A 132 2.62 -26.68 -8.90
C GLY A 132 3.02 -25.42 -9.67
N ILE A 133 2.92 -25.45 -11.00
CA ILE A 133 3.11 -24.29 -11.88
C ILE A 133 1.75 -23.72 -12.23
N ASP A 134 1.52 -22.49 -11.83
CA ASP A 134 0.24 -21.82 -11.98
C ASP A 134 0.15 -21.07 -13.32
N ILE A 135 1.28 -20.47 -13.78
CA ILE A 135 1.32 -19.71 -15.02
C ILE A 135 2.61 -20.05 -15.78
N THR A 136 2.52 -20.12 -17.10
CA THR A 136 3.68 -20.12 -18.00
C THR A 136 3.70 -18.80 -18.76
N ALA A 137 4.84 -18.11 -18.75
CA ALA A 137 5.00 -16.81 -19.39
C ALA A 137 6.20 -16.77 -20.35
N TYR A 138 6.09 -15.95 -21.40
CA TYR A 138 7.13 -15.68 -22.38
C TYR A 138 7.18 -14.18 -22.65
N LYS A 139 8.37 -13.60 -22.80
CA LYS A 139 8.50 -12.20 -23.18
C LYS A 139 8.20 -12.01 -24.66
N ASP A 140 8.71 -12.91 -25.47
CA ASP A 140 8.52 -13.02 -26.90
C ASP A 140 8.09 -14.44 -27.23
N GLU A 141 7.98 -14.80 -28.50
CA GLU A 141 7.65 -16.18 -28.94
C GLU A 141 8.82 -17.16 -28.79
N LEU A 142 9.99 -16.68 -28.34
CA LEU A 142 11.21 -17.45 -28.15
C LEU A 142 11.56 -17.65 -26.67
N PRO A 143 12.35 -18.69 -26.35
CA PRO A 143 12.88 -18.89 -24.99
C PRO A 143 13.66 -17.63 -24.49
N PRO A 144 13.76 -17.41 -23.18
CA PRO A 144 13.43 -18.36 -22.12
C PRO A 144 11.97 -18.37 -21.72
N ARG A 145 11.51 -19.54 -21.26
CA ARG A 145 10.22 -19.73 -20.60
C ARG A 145 10.34 -19.36 -19.14
N ILE A 146 9.32 -18.68 -18.62
CA ILE A 146 9.19 -18.33 -17.21
C ILE A 146 8.06 -19.15 -16.60
N LEU A 147 8.37 -19.96 -15.61
CA LEU A 147 7.41 -20.73 -14.83
C LEU A 147 7.04 -19.94 -13.58
N VAL A 148 5.76 -19.66 -13.39
CA VAL A 148 5.28 -18.83 -12.29
C VAL A 148 4.50 -19.69 -11.30
N GLN A 149 4.82 -19.52 -10.02
CA GLN A 149 4.04 -20.06 -8.91
C GLN A 149 3.50 -18.91 -8.07
N VAL A 150 2.21 -18.98 -7.72
CA VAL A 150 1.50 -17.94 -6.97
C VAL A 150 0.98 -18.51 -5.66
N LYS A 151 1.13 -17.78 -4.56
CA LYS A 151 0.62 -18.17 -3.24
C LYS A 151 -0.11 -17.02 -2.58
N SER A 152 -1.38 -17.24 -2.25
CA SER A 152 -2.28 -16.29 -1.60
C SER A 152 -2.32 -16.42 -0.06
N GLN A 153 -1.39 -17.18 0.54
CA GLN A 153 -1.35 -17.38 1.99
C GLN A 153 -0.89 -16.15 2.74
N ASP A 154 -1.40 -15.97 3.96
CA ASP A 154 -1.03 -14.84 4.83
C ASP A 154 0.31 -15.07 5.58
N SER A 155 0.75 -16.32 5.71
CA SER A 155 2.00 -16.68 6.38
C SER A 155 3.19 -16.58 5.43
N ASP A 156 4.36 -16.23 5.98
CA ASP A 156 5.60 -16.13 5.23
C ASP A 156 5.95 -17.43 4.47
N ILE A 157 6.43 -17.25 3.26
CA ILE A 157 6.83 -18.36 2.37
C ILE A 157 8.13 -18.98 2.88
N LYS A 158 8.12 -20.31 3.01
CA LYS A 158 9.30 -21.09 3.42
C LYS A 158 10.14 -21.51 2.21
N GLU A 159 11.43 -21.71 2.44
CA GLU A 159 12.40 -22.16 1.43
C GLU A 159 11.93 -23.39 0.65
N ALA A 160 11.40 -24.41 1.34
CA ALA A 160 10.94 -25.64 0.71
C ALA A 160 9.87 -25.42 -0.36
N THR A 161 9.04 -24.38 -0.19
CA THR A 161 8.01 -24.02 -1.18
C THR A 161 8.63 -23.47 -2.46
N ILE A 162 9.70 -22.69 -2.36
CA ILE A 162 10.43 -22.18 -3.54
C ILE A 162 11.22 -23.29 -4.21
N GLN A 163 11.78 -24.23 -3.42
CA GLN A 163 12.48 -25.39 -3.95
C GLN A 163 11.56 -26.28 -4.80
N SER A 164 10.26 -26.34 -4.48
CA SER A 164 9.31 -27.09 -5.31
C SER A 164 9.16 -26.48 -6.72
N LEU A 165 9.14 -25.15 -6.84
CA LEU A 165 9.18 -24.47 -8.14
C LEU A 165 10.48 -24.85 -8.90
N LYS A 166 11.62 -24.79 -8.20
CA LYS A 166 12.91 -25.18 -8.79
C LYS A 166 12.90 -26.60 -9.32
N GLY A 167 12.27 -27.54 -8.59
CA GLY A 167 12.13 -28.94 -9.00
C GLY A 167 11.28 -29.14 -10.25
N ALA A 168 10.35 -28.25 -10.55
CA ALA A 168 9.51 -28.31 -11.75
C ALA A 168 10.16 -27.67 -12.99
N MET A 169 11.25 -26.89 -12.80
CA MET A 169 11.98 -26.22 -13.88
C MET A 169 12.88 -27.17 -14.62
N ARG A 170 13.01 -26.98 -15.93
CA ARG A 170 13.97 -27.63 -16.80
C ARG A 170 15.16 -26.73 -17.07
N GLU A 171 16.21 -27.29 -17.67
CA GLU A 171 17.33 -26.47 -18.13
C GLU A 171 16.87 -25.41 -19.13
N GLY A 172 17.29 -24.16 -18.89
CA GLY A 172 16.88 -22.99 -19.67
C GLY A 172 15.60 -22.31 -19.21
N ASP A 173 14.86 -22.87 -18.23
CA ASP A 173 13.70 -22.20 -17.64
C ASP A 173 14.13 -21.16 -16.59
N TYR A 174 13.31 -20.11 -16.45
CA TYR A 174 13.36 -19.18 -15.31
C TYR A 174 12.13 -19.39 -14.41
N GLY A 175 12.28 -19.11 -13.13
CA GLY A 175 11.21 -19.18 -12.15
C GLY A 175 10.79 -17.80 -11.67
N LEU A 176 9.49 -17.62 -11.46
CA LEU A 176 8.92 -16.47 -10.79
C LEU A 176 8.02 -16.97 -9.66
N PHE A 177 8.33 -16.59 -8.43
CA PHE A 177 7.50 -16.91 -7.28
C PHE A 177 6.81 -15.65 -6.78
N VAL A 178 5.47 -15.62 -6.75
CA VAL A 178 4.69 -14.45 -6.36
C VAL A 178 3.87 -14.77 -5.11
N THR A 179 3.88 -13.87 -4.14
CA THR A 179 3.07 -14.01 -2.91
C THR A 179 2.53 -12.66 -2.44
N LEU A 180 1.40 -12.66 -1.73
CA LEU A 180 0.89 -11.48 -1.01
C LEU A 180 1.58 -11.27 0.36
N SER A 181 2.23 -12.32 0.90
CA SER A 181 2.99 -12.28 2.15
C SER A 181 4.47 -11.97 1.91
N ASN A 182 5.30 -12.26 2.89
CA ASN A 182 6.76 -12.12 2.80
C ASN A 182 7.45 -13.48 2.66
N TYR A 183 8.77 -13.45 2.52
CA TYR A 183 9.65 -14.61 2.55
C TYR A 183 10.32 -14.74 3.91
N THR A 184 10.42 -15.96 4.45
CA THR A 184 11.27 -16.21 5.61
C THR A 184 12.72 -15.87 5.28
N LYS A 185 13.55 -15.61 6.31
CA LYS A 185 14.99 -15.32 6.11
C LYS A 185 15.73 -16.39 5.30
N ASN A 186 15.36 -17.67 5.47
CA ASN A 186 15.96 -18.77 4.72
C ASN A 186 15.47 -18.78 3.27
N ALA A 187 14.18 -18.54 3.05
CA ALA A 187 13.61 -18.42 1.70
C ALA A 187 14.25 -17.26 0.92
N GLN A 188 14.45 -16.10 1.56
CA GLN A 188 15.12 -14.97 0.93
C GLN A 188 16.57 -15.30 0.56
N LYS A 189 17.34 -15.90 1.48
CA LYS A 189 18.71 -16.37 1.19
C LYS A 189 18.76 -17.36 0.02
N TYR A 190 17.78 -18.25 -0.06
CA TYR A 190 17.69 -19.20 -1.17
C TYR A 190 17.43 -18.49 -2.50
N LEU A 191 16.51 -17.52 -2.54
CA LEU A 191 16.27 -16.67 -3.71
C LEU A 191 17.54 -15.91 -4.13
N ASP A 192 18.22 -15.29 -3.17
CA ASP A 192 19.45 -14.52 -3.43
C ASP A 192 20.58 -15.39 -4.00
N SER A 193 20.62 -16.67 -3.61
CA SER A 193 21.60 -17.65 -4.10
C SER A 193 21.18 -18.36 -5.39
N THR A 194 19.94 -18.15 -5.86
CA THR A 194 19.37 -18.86 -7.02
C THR A 194 18.89 -17.87 -8.08
N PRO A 195 19.80 -17.24 -8.85
CA PRO A 195 19.49 -16.10 -9.72
C PRO A 195 18.50 -16.40 -10.85
N ILE A 196 18.25 -17.67 -11.14
CA ILE A 196 17.25 -18.09 -12.13
C ILE A 196 15.82 -18.08 -11.59
N ILE A 197 15.62 -17.82 -10.28
CA ILE A 197 14.31 -17.67 -9.65
C ILE A 197 14.21 -16.28 -9.05
N ARG A 198 13.21 -15.52 -9.49
CA ARG A 198 12.84 -14.23 -8.90
C ARG A 198 11.69 -14.44 -7.91
N GLY A 199 11.81 -13.91 -6.69
CA GLY A 199 10.70 -13.75 -5.75
C GLY A 199 10.08 -12.37 -5.92
N ILE A 200 8.76 -12.29 -5.80
CA ILE A 200 7.99 -11.05 -5.69
C ILE A 200 7.10 -11.18 -4.46
N ASN A 201 7.37 -10.42 -3.42
CA ASN A 201 6.56 -10.35 -2.22
C ASN A 201 5.39 -9.36 -2.39
N GLY A 202 4.55 -9.22 -1.35
CA GLY A 202 3.38 -8.35 -1.40
C GLY A 202 3.73 -6.88 -1.69
N THR A 203 4.80 -6.35 -1.12
CA THR A 203 5.25 -4.97 -1.34
C THR A 203 5.72 -4.76 -2.79
N GLU A 204 6.57 -5.64 -3.29
CA GLU A 204 7.05 -5.61 -4.67
C GLU A 204 5.91 -5.80 -5.69
N LEU A 205 4.91 -6.63 -5.35
CA LEU A 205 3.72 -6.81 -6.18
C LEU A 205 2.91 -5.52 -6.28
N VAL A 206 2.73 -4.81 -5.18
CA VAL A 206 2.06 -3.50 -5.17
C VAL A 206 2.81 -2.48 -6.01
N ASP A 207 4.14 -2.42 -5.93
CA ASP A 207 4.95 -1.51 -6.75
C ASP A 207 4.78 -1.80 -8.25
N LEU A 208 4.71 -3.09 -8.63
CA LEU A 208 4.42 -3.48 -10.02
C LEU A 208 3.00 -3.09 -10.43
N ILE A 209 2.00 -3.27 -9.56
CA ILE A 209 0.62 -2.86 -9.82
C ILE A 209 0.56 -1.35 -10.06
N LEU A 210 1.15 -0.55 -9.20
CA LEU A 210 1.17 0.90 -9.35
C LEU A 210 1.85 1.32 -10.67
N LYS A 211 2.97 0.69 -10.99
CA LYS A 211 3.73 0.97 -12.22
C LYS A 211 2.94 0.68 -13.50
N TYR A 212 2.19 -0.42 -13.52
CA TYR A 212 1.45 -0.89 -14.70
C TYR A 212 -0.07 -0.70 -14.57
N TYR A 213 -0.52 0.11 -13.60
CA TYR A 213 -1.93 0.29 -13.29
C TYR A 213 -2.78 0.69 -14.49
N HIS A 214 -2.27 1.55 -15.36
CA HIS A 214 -2.98 2.01 -16.55
C HIS A 214 -3.24 0.91 -17.58
N ASP A 215 -2.36 -0.09 -17.63
CA ASP A 215 -2.42 -1.20 -18.59
C ASP A 215 -3.16 -2.42 -18.03
N LEU A 216 -3.57 -2.38 -16.75
CA LEU A 216 -4.36 -3.44 -16.15
C LEU A 216 -5.77 -3.51 -16.76
N ASN A 217 -6.35 -4.71 -16.73
CA ASN A 217 -7.74 -4.93 -17.12
C ASN A 217 -8.70 -4.12 -16.23
N ASP A 218 -9.77 -3.59 -16.82
CA ASP A 218 -10.76 -2.75 -16.13
C ASP A 218 -11.44 -3.43 -14.94
N LYS A 219 -11.54 -4.77 -14.92
CA LYS A 219 -12.07 -5.52 -13.78
C LYS A 219 -11.23 -5.27 -12.52
N TYR A 220 -9.89 -5.17 -12.64
CA TYR A 220 -8.99 -4.92 -11.53
C TYR A 220 -8.94 -3.45 -11.15
N LYS A 221 -9.03 -2.54 -12.11
CA LYS A 221 -9.15 -1.10 -11.83
C LYS A 221 -10.43 -0.77 -11.03
N LYS A 222 -11.51 -1.51 -11.28
CA LYS A 222 -12.75 -1.40 -10.48
C LYS A 222 -12.60 -2.00 -9.09
N MET A 223 -11.84 -3.07 -8.94
CA MET A 223 -11.56 -3.71 -7.65
C MET A 223 -10.60 -2.87 -6.79
N ILE A 224 -9.60 -2.25 -7.42
CA ILE A 224 -8.61 -1.39 -6.78
C ILE A 224 -8.75 0.02 -7.39
N PRO A 225 -9.78 0.80 -7.00
CA PRO A 225 -10.03 2.11 -7.61
C PRO A 225 -9.00 3.13 -7.15
N LEU A 226 -8.03 3.46 -8.00
CA LEU A 226 -7.00 4.46 -7.74
C LEU A 226 -7.17 5.67 -8.62
N LYS A 227 -6.77 6.83 -8.11
CA LYS A 227 -6.66 8.09 -8.86
C LYS A 227 -5.21 8.56 -8.84
N MET A 228 -4.68 8.88 -10.00
CA MET A 228 -3.37 9.50 -10.07
C MET A 228 -3.43 10.94 -9.59
N VAL A 229 -2.53 11.31 -8.69
CA VAL A 229 -2.33 12.66 -8.17
C VAL A 229 -0.85 12.96 -8.10
N TYR A 230 -0.48 14.23 -8.27
CA TYR A 230 0.88 14.69 -8.00
C TYR A 230 0.99 15.05 -6.52
N ILE A 231 1.94 14.44 -5.84
CA ILE A 231 2.23 14.70 -4.44
C ILE A 231 3.52 15.54 -4.40
N PRO A 232 3.53 16.69 -3.68
CA PRO A 232 4.76 17.44 -3.51
C PRO A 232 5.77 16.61 -2.69
N VAL A 233 7.03 16.64 -3.08
CA VAL A 233 8.15 16.01 -2.38
C VAL A 233 9.15 17.09 -1.94
N ALA A 234 9.97 16.77 -0.93
CA ALA A 234 11.03 17.68 -0.51
C ALA A 234 12.05 17.89 -1.66
N LYS A 235 12.66 19.07 -1.72
CA LYS A 235 13.58 19.43 -2.83
C LYS A 235 14.81 18.53 -2.89
N ASP A 236 15.20 17.95 -1.78
CA ASP A 236 16.39 17.10 -1.65
C ASP A 236 16.17 15.68 -2.20
N GLU A 237 14.93 15.27 -2.47
CA GLU A 237 14.57 13.96 -3.02
C GLU A 237 14.55 13.94 -4.57
N GLN A 238 14.94 15.02 -5.24
CA GLN A 238 14.92 15.13 -6.71
C GLN A 238 16.24 14.73 -7.38
N ALA A 239 17.13 14.00 -6.70
CA ALA A 239 18.43 13.58 -7.23
C ALA A 239 18.42 12.17 -7.84
#